data_c53e9b607a642c302e2cdfe4aff00449
#
_entry.id   c53e9b607a642c302e2cdfe4aff00449
#
_cell.length_a   1.000
_cell.length_b   1.000
_cell.length_c   1.000
_cell.angle_alpha   90.00
_cell.angle_beta   90.00
_cell.angle_gamma   90.00
#
_symmetry.space_group_name_H-M   'P 1'
#
loop_
_entity.id
_entity.type
_entity.pdbx_description
1 polymer ?
#
loop_
_entity_poly.entity_id
_entity_poly.type
_entity_poly.pdbx_seq_one_letter_code
_entity_poly.pdbx_strand_id
1 'polypeptide(L)'
;HLAKWIDNSIPVFKQPEFSYIAIVLDDMGLNKKIMSEVVELGGPLTLSFLSYAPNLIEQTTIASSKGHELMLHLPMEPLGDEDPGPGALLVDMKNMELNQRLNLALEKFPNFIGINNHMGSRFTSNSKLMEFLISSLKKRGYLFLDSVTTSRSVALKMGRRLSAPVVARDIFLDDVDSEKEVKLRLAQTELIA
;
A
#
# COMPACT_ATOMS: atom_id res chain seq x y z
N HIS A 1 7.80 20.16 10.22
CA HIS A 1 6.70 19.32 9.75
C HIS A 1 7.06 17.88 10.01
N LEU A 2 6.25 17.17 10.78
CA LEU A 2 6.32 15.72 10.90
C LEU A 2 6.09 15.11 9.50
N ALA A 3 6.62 13.92 9.29
CA ALA A 3 6.38 13.23 8.03
C ALA A 3 4.90 12.83 7.93
N LYS A 4 4.28 12.97 6.78
CA LYS A 4 2.84 12.70 6.57
C LYS A 4 2.43 11.28 7.02
N TRP A 5 3.33 10.31 6.88
CA TRP A 5 3.07 8.95 7.34
C TRP A 5 2.93 8.85 8.87
N ILE A 6 3.51 9.80 9.63
CA ILE A 6 3.33 9.91 11.08
C ILE A 6 2.05 10.70 11.38
N ASP A 7 1.87 11.85 10.70
CA ASP A 7 0.74 12.75 10.95
C ASP A 7 -0.61 12.10 10.62
N ASN A 8 -0.65 11.23 9.60
CA ASN A 8 -1.84 10.57 9.10
C ASN A 8 -2.05 9.15 9.68
N SER A 9 -1.08 8.61 10.43
CA SER A 9 -1.21 7.28 11.03
C SER A 9 -2.21 7.29 12.19
N ILE A 10 -2.84 6.15 12.40
CA ILE A 10 -3.71 5.93 13.55
C ILE A 10 -2.85 5.35 14.68
N PRO A 11 -2.63 6.09 15.78
CA PRO A 11 -1.80 5.61 16.86
C PRO A 11 -2.46 4.45 17.61
N VAL A 12 -1.72 3.37 17.81
CA VAL A 12 -2.10 2.24 18.62
C VAL A 12 -1.29 2.27 19.92
N PHE A 13 -1.96 2.26 21.07
CA PHE A 13 -1.29 2.16 22.37
C PHE A 13 -0.69 0.77 22.53
N LYS A 14 0.65 0.69 22.48
CA LYS A 14 1.36 -0.58 22.65
C LYS A 14 1.42 -0.96 24.13
N GLN A 15 1.01 -2.18 24.42
CA GLN A 15 1.21 -2.83 25.71
C GLN A 15 2.37 -3.84 25.54
N PRO A 16 3.37 -3.84 26.43
CA PRO A 16 4.59 -4.63 26.25
C PRO A 16 4.36 -6.15 26.15
N GLU A 17 3.25 -6.63 26.71
CA GLU A 17 2.85 -8.04 26.75
C GLU A 17 2.15 -8.54 25.48
N PHE A 18 1.82 -7.66 24.52
CA PHE A 18 1.13 -8.05 23.29
C PHE A 18 2.01 -7.91 22.06
N SER A 19 1.87 -8.86 21.17
CA SER A 19 2.32 -8.73 19.77
C SER A 19 1.29 -7.96 18.96
N TYR A 20 1.73 -7.32 17.89
CA TYR A 20 0.89 -6.47 17.04
C TYR A 20 0.94 -6.92 15.60
N ILE A 21 -0.24 -7.06 15.01
CA ILE A 21 -0.41 -7.41 13.59
C ILE A 21 -1.04 -6.22 12.90
N ALA A 22 -0.40 -5.72 11.84
CA ALA A 22 -0.97 -4.74 10.93
C ALA A 22 -1.61 -5.45 9.75
N ILE A 23 -2.91 -5.23 9.53
CA ILE A 23 -3.65 -5.79 8.40
C ILE A 23 -3.90 -4.69 7.39
N VAL A 24 -3.51 -4.96 6.14
CA VAL A 24 -3.75 -4.08 4.99
C VAL A 24 -4.70 -4.78 4.03
N LEU A 25 -5.78 -4.10 3.65
CA LEU A 25 -6.73 -4.57 2.64
C LEU A 25 -6.50 -3.79 1.35
N ASP A 26 -6.02 -4.49 0.34
CA ASP A 26 -5.72 -3.94 -0.98
C ASP A 26 -6.96 -3.90 -1.90
N ASP A 27 -6.81 -3.34 -3.08
CA ASP A 27 -7.83 -3.25 -4.14
C ASP A 27 -9.13 -2.56 -3.73
N MET A 28 -9.08 -1.72 -2.71
CA MET A 28 -10.25 -1.00 -2.23
C MET A 28 -10.75 0.03 -3.26
N GLY A 29 -12.06 0.25 -3.23
CA GLY A 29 -12.72 1.33 -3.98
C GLY A 29 -13.49 0.91 -5.23
N LEU A 30 -13.28 -0.29 -5.78
CA LEU A 30 -14.01 -0.76 -6.98
C LEU A 30 -15.37 -1.39 -6.64
N ASN A 31 -15.46 -2.07 -5.52
CA ASN A 31 -16.67 -2.79 -5.11
C ASN A 31 -17.33 -2.10 -3.91
N LYS A 32 -18.48 -1.42 -4.17
CA LYS A 32 -19.22 -0.69 -3.13
C LYS A 32 -19.77 -1.60 -2.02
N LYS A 33 -20.12 -2.84 -2.34
CA LYS A 33 -20.63 -3.80 -1.33
C LYS A 33 -19.50 -4.18 -0.38
N ILE A 34 -18.36 -4.60 -0.90
CA ILE A 34 -17.17 -4.92 -0.09
C ILE A 34 -16.76 -3.69 0.74
N MET A 35 -16.72 -2.52 0.12
CA MET A 35 -16.40 -1.28 0.83
C MET A 35 -17.33 -1.04 2.03
N SER A 36 -18.66 -1.21 1.86
CA SER A 36 -19.61 -1.01 2.95
C SER A 36 -19.49 -2.05 4.07
N GLU A 37 -19.07 -3.26 3.76
CA GLU A 37 -18.83 -4.32 4.75
C GLU A 37 -17.51 -4.09 5.50
N VAL A 38 -16.45 -3.72 4.78
CA VAL A 38 -15.11 -3.54 5.35
C VAL A 38 -15.06 -2.36 6.34
N VAL A 39 -15.69 -1.24 6.02
CA VAL A 39 -15.67 -0.06 6.91
C VAL A 39 -16.41 -0.26 8.24
N GLU A 40 -17.24 -1.29 8.35
CA GLU A 40 -17.93 -1.66 9.59
C GLU A 40 -17.13 -2.69 10.42
N LEU A 41 -15.99 -3.17 9.94
CA LEU A 41 -15.10 -4.04 10.72
C LEU A 41 -14.49 -3.27 11.90
N GLY A 42 -14.33 -3.96 13.03
CA GLY A 42 -13.74 -3.37 14.22
C GLY A 42 -12.22 -3.16 14.10
N GLY A 43 -11.71 -2.19 14.83
CA GLY A 43 -10.29 -1.86 14.93
C GLY A 43 -9.78 -1.00 13.78
N PRO A 44 -8.61 -0.38 13.91
CA PRO A 44 -7.97 0.27 12.76
C PRO A 44 -7.41 -0.80 11.83
N LEU A 45 -7.92 -0.84 10.60
CA LEU A 45 -7.32 -1.53 9.47
C LEU A 45 -6.70 -0.49 8.55
N THR A 46 -5.68 -0.85 7.77
CA THR A 46 -5.19 0.00 6.70
C THR A 46 -5.90 -0.37 5.41
N LEU A 47 -6.68 0.55 4.86
CA LEU A 47 -7.42 0.36 3.62
C LEU A 47 -6.68 1.02 2.45
N SER A 48 -6.23 0.20 1.51
CA SER A 48 -5.42 0.64 0.38
C SER A 48 -6.27 0.75 -0.89
N PHE A 49 -6.50 2.00 -1.30
CA PHE A 49 -7.42 2.33 -2.39
C PHE A 49 -6.69 2.44 -3.72
N LEU A 50 -7.20 1.74 -4.74
CA LEU A 50 -6.73 1.88 -6.11
C LEU A 50 -6.83 3.33 -6.59
N SER A 51 -5.75 3.86 -7.15
CA SER A 51 -5.67 5.27 -7.58
C SER A 51 -6.68 5.66 -8.67
N TYR A 52 -7.29 4.69 -9.34
CA TYR A 52 -8.29 4.87 -10.39
C TYR A 52 -9.72 4.50 -9.96
N ALA A 53 -9.92 4.13 -8.69
CA ALA A 53 -11.25 3.83 -8.20
C ALA A 53 -12.18 5.06 -8.28
N PRO A 54 -13.49 4.87 -8.53
CA PRO A 54 -14.42 5.97 -8.59
C PRO A 54 -14.73 6.53 -7.20
N ASN A 55 -15.12 7.80 -7.12
CA ASN A 55 -15.58 8.45 -5.89
C ASN A 55 -14.62 8.33 -4.71
N LEU A 56 -13.30 8.36 -4.96
CA LEU A 56 -12.27 8.14 -3.95
C LEU A 56 -12.41 9.07 -2.73
N ILE A 57 -12.70 10.35 -2.93
CA ILE A 57 -12.85 11.32 -1.83
C ILE A 57 -13.97 10.89 -0.88
N GLU A 58 -15.13 10.49 -1.41
CA GLU A 58 -16.26 10.02 -0.61
C GLU A 58 -15.91 8.74 0.16
N GLN A 59 -15.38 7.72 -0.55
CA GLN A 59 -15.05 6.43 0.03
C GLN A 59 -13.97 6.55 1.12
N THR A 60 -12.90 7.30 0.87
CA THR A 60 -11.83 7.51 1.85
C THR A 60 -12.27 8.35 3.05
N THR A 61 -13.18 9.31 2.85
CA THR A 61 -13.79 10.06 3.95
C THR A 61 -14.62 9.14 4.85
N ILE A 62 -15.42 8.24 4.28
CA ILE A 62 -16.18 7.24 5.05
C ILE A 62 -15.22 6.33 5.83
N ALA A 63 -14.22 5.74 5.16
CA ALA A 63 -13.24 4.86 5.79
C ALA A 63 -12.53 5.53 6.99
N SER A 64 -12.03 6.75 6.78
CA SER A 64 -11.37 7.53 7.82
C SER A 64 -12.30 7.87 8.99
N SER A 65 -13.58 8.23 8.70
CA SER A 65 -14.56 8.52 9.75
C SER A 65 -14.93 7.30 10.61
N LYS A 66 -14.74 6.09 10.08
CA LYS A 66 -14.91 4.82 10.80
C LYS A 66 -13.64 4.37 11.54
N GLY A 67 -12.57 5.15 11.49
CA GLY A 67 -11.34 4.88 12.22
C GLY A 67 -10.35 3.96 11.50
N HIS A 68 -10.46 3.84 10.17
CA HIS A 68 -9.49 3.11 9.35
C HIS A 68 -8.40 4.02 8.81
N GLU A 69 -7.18 3.49 8.73
CA GLU A 69 -6.03 4.14 8.13
C GLU A 69 -6.10 4.04 6.61
N LEU A 70 -5.63 5.07 5.92
CA LEU A 70 -5.68 5.14 4.46
C LEU A 70 -4.31 4.93 3.83
N MET A 71 -4.28 4.17 2.73
CA MET A 71 -3.12 3.98 1.87
C MET A 71 -3.52 4.10 0.39
N LEU A 72 -2.59 4.54 -0.45
CA LEU A 72 -2.80 4.62 -1.89
C LEU A 72 -2.25 3.36 -2.57
N HIS A 73 -3.12 2.56 -3.19
CA HIS A 73 -2.73 1.39 -3.97
C HIS A 73 -2.38 1.80 -5.39
N LEU A 74 -1.07 1.86 -5.67
CA LEU A 74 -0.56 2.44 -6.91
C LEU A 74 -0.25 1.33 -7.92
N PRO A 75 -0.91 1.33 -9.10
CA PRO A 75 -0.62 0.39 -10.16
C PRO A 75 0.81 0.52 -10.69
N MET A 76 1.48 -0.62 -10.85
CA MET A 76 2.85 -0.70 -11.35
C MET A 76 3.00 -1.90 -12.27
N GLU A 77 3.92 -1.81 -13.23
CA GLU A 77 4.14 -2.84 -14.25
C GLU A 77 4.51 -4.20 -13.67
N PRO A 78 3.74 -5.27 -14.01
CA PRO A 78 4.05 -6.66 -13.66
C PRO A 78 5.11 -7.27 -14.59
N LEU A 79 5.64 -8.44 -14.24
CA LEU A 79 6.53 -9.23 -15.09
C LEU A 79 5.77 -9.92 -16.24
N GLY A 80 4.51 -10.24 -16.02
CA GLY A 80 3.63 -10.83 -17.03
C GLY A 80 3.01 -9.78 -17.94
N ASP A 81 2.00 -10.20 -18.70
CA ASP A 81 1.27 -9.37 -19.66
C ASP A 81 -0.06 -8.84 -19.08
N GLU A 82 -0.27 -9.03 -17.78
CA GLU A 82 -1.47 -8.54 -17.10
C GLU A 82 -1.50 -7.01 -17.08
N ASP A 83 -2.67 -6.43 -17.33
CA ASP A 83 -2.88 -5.00 -17.28
C ASP A 83 -2.95 -4.51 -15.82
N PRO A 84 -2.01 -3.69 -15.35
CA PRO A 84 -2.05 -3.15 -14.00
C PRO A 84 -3.11 -2.05 -13.81
N GLY A 85 -3.78 -1.65 -14.87
CA GLY A 85 -4.83 -0.64 -14.84
C GLY A 85 -4.36 0.79 -15.09
N PRO A 86 -5.31 1.74 -15.09
CA PRO A 86 -5.07 3.12 -15.47
C PRO A 86 -4.09 3.84 -14.55
N GLY A 87 -3.20 4.61 -15.16
CA GLY A 87 -2.23 5.43 -14.42
C GLY A 87 -1.03 4.67 -13.87
N ALA A 88 -0.83 3.42 -14.28
CA ALA A 88 0.28 2.58 -13.83
C ALA A 88 1.66 3.20 -14.13
N LEU A 89 2.60 2.97 -13.22
CA LEU A 89 4.01 3.27 -13.43
C LEU A 89 4.66 2.14 -14.23
N LEU A 90 5.20 2.46 -15.43
CA LEU A 90 5.81 1.49 -16.32
C LEU A 90 7.33 1.67 -16.37
N VAL A 91 8.07 0.61 -16.71
CA VAL A 91 9.53 0.59 -16.62
C VAL A 91 10.23 1.36 -17.73
N ASP A 92 9.57 1.56 -18.86
CA ASP A 92 10.10 2.30 -20.03
C ASP A 92 9.82 3.80 -19.97
N MET A 93 9.07 4.27 -18.96
CA MET A 93 8.76 5.68 -18.79
C MET A 93 10.00 6.50 -18.45
N LYS A 94 10.04 7.71 -19.00
CA LYS A 94 11.04 8.71 -18.61
C LYS A 94 10.72 9.29 -17.23
N ASN A 95 11.73 9.76 -16.52
CA ASN A 95 11.57 10.34 -15.17
C ASN A 95 10.51 11.45 -15.10
N MET A 96 10.37 12.26 -16.14
CA MET A 96 9.35 13.31 -16.20
C MET A 96 7.94 12.72 -16.21
N GLU A 97 7.68 11.70 -16.99
CA GLU A 97 6.39 11.01 -17.06
C GLU A 97 6.08 10.26 -15.76
N LEU A 98 7.07 9.54 -15.21
CA LEU A 98 6.95 8.89 -13.91
C LEU A 98 6.57 9.90 -12.81
N ASN A 99 7.24 11.06 -12.78
CA ASN A 99 6.94 12.10 -11.79
C ASN A 99 5.53 12.69 -11.99
N GLN A 100 5.10 12.89 -13.24
CA GLN A 100 3.76 13.38 -13.55
C GLN A 100 2.69 12.38 -13.09
N ARG A 101 2.83 11.09 -13.42
CA ARG A 101 1.88 10.03 -12.99
C ARG A 101 1.86 9.89 -11.47
N LEU A 102 3.02 9.90 -10.84
CA LEU A 102 3.09 9.85 -9.37
C LEU A 102 2.37 11.05 -8.74
N ASN A 103 2.57 12.26 -9.23
CA ASN A 103 1.88 13.44 -8.71
C ASN A 103 0.36 13.34 -8.87
N LEU A 104 -0.12 12.94 -10.05
CA LEU A 104 -1.55 12.73 -10.29
C LEU A 104 -2.16 11.67 -9.35
N ALA A 105 -1.40 10.61 -9.04
CA ALA A 105 -1.86 9.60 -8.08
C ALA A 105 -1.90 10.15 -6.64
N LEU A 106 -0.89 10.92 -6.22
CA LEU A 106 -0.83 11.51 -4.88
C LEU A 106 -1.89 12.59 -4.61
N GLU A 107 -2.52 13.11 -5.65
CA GLU A 107 -3.60 14.11 -5.57
C GLU A 107 -5.01 13.50 -5.50
N LYS A 108 -5.15 12.16 -5.59
CA LYS A 108 -6.45 11.49 -5.67
C LYS A 108 -7.32 11.66 -4.42
N PHE A 109 -6.73 11.61 -3.24
CA PHE A 109 -7.39 11.86 -1.96
C PHE A 109 -6.37 12.26 -0.90
N PRO A 110 -6.78 12.95 0.17
CA PRO A 110 -5.88 13.39 1.24
C PRO A 110 -5.72 12.33 2.34
N ASN A 111 -4.84 12.61 3.31
CA ASN A 111 -4.73 11.94 4.61
C ASN A 111 -4.31 10.46 4.57
N PHE A 112 -3.70 9.98 3.50
CA PHE A 112 -3.10 8.64 3.47
C PHE A 112 -1.66 8.67 4.00
N ILE A 113 -1.23 7.53 4.57
CA ILE A 113 0.10 7.39 5.19
C ILE A 113 1.20 7.13 4.17
N GLY A 114 0.89 6.48 3.07
CA GLY A 114 1.87 6.04 2.08
C GLY A 114 1.25 5.35 0.90
N ILE A 115 2.12 4.70 0.15
CA ILE A 115 1.77 3.95 -1.06
C ILE A 115 2.18 2.50 -0.90
N ASN A 116 1.37 1.58 -1.42
CA ASN A 116 1.83 0.24 -1.74
C ASN A 116 1.62 -0.08 -3.24
N ASN A 117 2.30 -1.09 -3.74
CA ASN A 117 2.20 -1.46 -5.14
C ASN A 117 1.05 -2.42 -5.41
N HIS A 118 0.15 -2.04 -6.34
CA HIS A 118 -0.72 -2.97 -7.04
C HIS A 118 0.08 -3.62 -8.17
N MET A 119 0.14 -4.97 -8.20
CA MET A 119 1.06 -5.70 -9.06
C MET A 119 2.52 -5.22 -8.89
N GLY A 120 3.20 -4.87 -9.97
CA GLY A 120 4.48 -4.18 -9.93
C GLY A 120 5.71 -5.09 -9.81
N SER A 121 5.59 -6.38 -10.11
CA SER A 121 6.70 -7.33 -9.98
C SER A 121 7.90 -6.99 -10.89
N ARG A 122 7.68 -6.34 -12.04
CA ARG A 122 8.75 -5.81 -12.91
C ARG A 122 9.29 -4.48 -12.38
N PHE A 123 8.40 -3.58 -12.00
CA PHE A 123 8.77 -2.25 -11.54
C PHE A 123 9.59 -2.30 -10.24
N THR A 124 9.12 -3.04 -9.23
CA THR A 124 9.79 -3.16 -7.92
C THR A 124 11.14 -3.89 -7.98
N SER A 125 11.38 -4.67 -9.04
CA SER A 125 12.68 -5.31 -9.31
C SER A 125 13.72 -4.35 -9.91
N ASN A 126 13.32 -3.16 -10.37
CA ASN A 126 14.20 -2.20 -11.02
C ASN A 126 14.77 -1.19 -10.01
N SER A 127 16.08 -1.29 -9.74
CA SER A 127 16.74 -0.46 -8.73
C SER A 127 16.67 1.05 -9.02
N LYS A 128 16.75 1.47 -10.29
CA LYS A 128 16.70 2.90 -10.66
C LYS A 128 15.30 3.47 -10.45
N LEU A 129 14.28 2.71 -10.82
CA LEU A 129 12.87 3.14 -10.66
C LEU A 129 12.47 3.16 -9.18
N MET A 130 12.88 2.16 -8.42
CA MET A 130 12.64 2.14 -6.97
C MET A 130 13.41 3.24 -6.24
N GLU A 131 14.63 3.56 -6.67
CA GLU A 131 15.35 4.72 -6.13
C GLU A 131 14.60 6.03 -6.40
N PHE A 132 14.11 6.22 -7.63
CA PHE A 132 13.29 7.37 -8.00
C PHE A 132 12.01 7.45 -7.14
N LEU A 133 11.24 6.37 -7.07
CA LEU A 133 9.97 6.31 -6.33
C LEU A 133 10.19 6.60 -4.84
N ILE A 134 11.06 5.84 -4.19
CA ILE A 134 11.30 5.94 -2.74
C ILE A 134 11.88 7.32 -2.38
N SER A 135 12.80 7.88 -3.19
CA SER A 135 13.31 9.24 -2.98
C SER A 135 12.20 10.28 -3.10
N SER A 136 11.28 10.10 -4.05
CA SER A 136 10.16 11.00 -4.27
C SER A 136 9.15 10.95 -3.12
N LEU A 137 8.86 9.77 -2.59
CA LEU A 137 7.96 9.58 -1.44
C LEU A 137 8.58 10.14 -0.16
N LYS A 138 9.85 9.84 0.11
CA LYS A 138 10.58 10.39 1.26
C LYS A 138 10.53 11.91 1.30
N LYS A 139 10.80 12.59 0.17
CA LYS A 139 10.73 14.05 0.07
C LYS A 139 9.35 14.62 0.39
N ARG A 140 8.29 13.86 0.15
CA ARG A 140 6.90 14.24 0.38
C ARG A 140 6.37 13.79 1.75
N GLY A 141 7.16 13.03 2.51
CA GLY A 141 6.82 12.53 3.83
C GLY A 141 5.93 11.28 3.83
N TYR A 142 5.89 10.51 2.75
CA TYR A 142 5.12 9.27 2.65
C TYR A 142 5.99 8.03 2.87
N LEU A 143 5.42 6.97 3.45
CA LEU A 143 6.03 5.65 3.48
C LEU A 143 5.76 4.86 2.18
N PHE A 144 6.56 3.82 1.97
CA PHE A 144 6.29 2.80 0.95
C PHE A 144 6.14 1.43 1.62
N LEU A 145 5.03 0.74 1.33
CA LEU A 145 4.82 -0.66 1.69
C LEU A 145 5.01 -1.52 0.44
N ASP A 146 6.03 -2.36 0.46
CA ASP A 146 6.25 -3.36 -0.59
C ASP A 146 5.27 -4.52 -0.41
N SER A 147 4.32 -4.68 -1.34
CA SER A 147 3.39 -5.81 -1.37
C SER A 147 4.08 -7.15 -1.72
N VAL A 148 5.39 -7.11 -2.02
CA VAL A 148 6.24 -8.28 -2.33
C VAL A 148 5.61 -9.20 -3.38
N THR A 149 5.21 -8.64 -4.51
CA THR A 149 4.68 -9.38 -5.68
C THR A 149 5.77 -10.15 -6.44
N THR A 150 7.02 -10.01 -6.02
CA THR A 150 8.18 -10.77 -6.49
C THR A 150 9.26 -10.83 -5.43
N SER A 151 9.92 -11.99 -5.32
CA SER A 151 11.11 -12.17 -4.48
C SER A 151 12.33 -11.34 -4.94
N ARG A 152 12.26 -10.75 -6.15
CA ARG A 152 13.31 -9.89 -6.71
C ARG A 152 13.12 -8.41 -6.39
N SER A 153 12.11 -8.06 -5.59
CA SER A 153 11.92 -6.66 -5.17
C SER A 153 13.16 -6.11 -4.48
N VAL A 154 13.48 -4.87 -4.82
CA VAL A 154 14.60 -4.13 -4.21
C VAL A 154 14.14 -3.02 -3.27
N ALA A 155 12.85 -2.94 -2.98
CA ALA A 155 12.26 -1.85 -2.20
C ALA A 155 12.90 -1.68 -0.82
N LEU A 156 12.98 -2.73 -0.01
CA LEU A 156 13.63 -2.67 1.32
C LEU A 156 15.11 -2.27 1.24
N LYS A 157 15.84 -2.79 0.23
CA LYS A 157 17.25 -2.41 0.00
C LYS A 157 17.36 -0.91 -0.30
N MET A 158 16.48 -0.37 -1.14
CA MET A 158 16.47 1.05 -1.46
C MET A 158 16.04 1.90 -0.25
N GLY A 159 15.05 1.45 0.51
CA GLY A 159 14.64 2.11 1.75
C GLY A 159 15.80 2.30 2.73
N ARG A 160 16.55 1.23 3.00
CA ARG A 160 17.74 1.27 3.85
C ARG A 160 18.80 2.23 3.30
N ARG A 161 19.12 2.13 1.99
CA ARG A 161 20.12 2.98 1.34
C ARG A 161 19.77 4.47 1.40
N LEU A 162 18.50 4.79 1.28
CA LEU A 162 18.01 6.17 1.24
C LEU A 162 17.58 6.68 2.62
N SER A 163 17.64 5.85 3.67
CA SER A 163 17.07 6.14 4.99
C SER A 163 15.63 6.63 4.87
N ALA A 164 14.83 5.92 4.10
CA ALA A 164 13.42 6.21 3.82
C ALA A 164 12.50 5.21 4.55
N PRO A 165 11.30 5.60 4.95
CA PRO A 165 10.34 4.71 5.58
C PRO A 165 9.80 3.71 4.52
N VAL A 166 10.37 2.52 4.51
CA VAL A 166 9.95 1.40 3.67
C VAL A 166 9.75 0.19 4.55
N VAL A 167 8.58 -0.41 4.43
CA VAL A 167 8.23 -1.69 5.05
C VAL A 167 7.84 -2.69 3.96
N ALA A 168 7.79 -3.96 4.29
CA ALA A 168 7.38 -5.00 3.38
C ALA A 168 6.35 -5.91 4.05
N ARG A 169 5.51 -6.52 3.26
CA ARG A 169 4.56 -7.53 3.70
C ARG A 169 5.30 -8.78 4.21
N ASP A 170 4.89 -9.28 5.35
CA ASP A 170 5.39 -10.53 5.90
C ASP A 170 4.58 -11.72 5.38
N ILE A 171 3.25 -11.64 5.43
CA ILE A 171 2.35 -12.72 5.03
C ILE A 171 1.29 -12.21 4.05
N PHE A 172 1.04 -12.99 3.00
CA PHE A 172 -0.08 -12.80 2.08
C PHE A 172 -1.23 -13.70 2.55
N LEU A 173 -2.36 -13.09 2.95
CA LEU A 173 -3.43 -13.84 3.60
C LEU A 173 -4.30 -14.62 2.62
N ASP A 174 -4.53 -14.09 1.44
CA ASP A 174 -5.46 -14.57 0.42
C ASP A 174 -4.77 -14.95 -0.91
N ASP A 175 -3.55 -15.45 -0.83
CA ASP A 175 -2.80 -16.01 -1.98
C ASP A 175 -3.61 -17.14 -2.68
N VAL A 176 -4.44 -17.83 -1.92
CA VAL A 176 -5.44 -18.77 -2.43
C VAL A 176 -6.81 -18.29 -1.98
N ASP A 177 -7.72 -18.08 -2.94
CA ASP A 177 -9.11 -17.66 -2.68
C ASP A 177 -9.91 -18.79 -1.99
N SER A 178 -9.66 -18.92 -0.69
CA SER A 178 -10.28 -19.95 0.16
C SER A 178 -10.34 -19.48 1.61
N GLU A 179 -11.53 -19.49 2.20
CA GLU A 179 -11.73 -19.14 3.63
C GLU A 179 -10.85 -20.00 4.55
N LYS A 180 -10.66 -21.28 4.21
CA LYS A 180 -9.80 -22.20 4.97
C LYS A 180 -8.35 -21.73 4.94
N GLU A 181 -7.85 -21.33 3.77
CA GLU A 181 -6.46 -20.87 3.62
C GLU A 181 -6.26 -19.54 4.34
N VAL A 182 -7.18 -18.58 4.21
CA VAL A 182 -7.11 -17.31 4.92
C VAL A 182 -7.04 -17.52 6.45
N LYS A 183 -7.88 -18.43 6.99
CA LYS A 183 -7.83 -18.78 8.44
C LYS A 183 -6.49 -19.39 8.83
N LEU A 184 -5.92 -20.25 7.99
CA LEU A 184 -4.60 -20.84 8.24
C LEU A 184 -3.50 -19.77 8.22
N ARG A 185 -3.52 -18.84 7.26
CA ARG A 185 -2.55 -17.74 7.18
C ARG A 185 -2.67 -16.77 8.35
N LEU A 186 -3.89 -16.47 8.80
CA LEU A 186 -4.09 -15.66 10.01
C LEU A 186 -3.48 -16.32 11.25
N ALA A 187 -3.73 -17.63 11.44
CA ALA A 187 -3.11 -18.38 12.54
C ALA A 187 -1.57 -18.42 12.45
N GLN A 188 -1.00 -18.51 11.23
CA GLN A 188 0.44 -18.40 11.02
C GLN A 188 0.97 -17.00 11.40
N THR A 189 0.22 -15.96 11.08
CA THR A 189 0.58 -14.57 11.41
C THR A 189 0.66 -14.39 12.93
N GLU A 190 -0.31 -14.93 13.67
CA GLU A 190 -0.31 -14.91 15.14
C GLU A 190 0.90 -15.62 15.76
N LEU A 191 1.37 -16.70 15.14
CA LEU A 191 2.55 -17.44 15.60
C LEU A 191 3.88 -16.73 15.36
N ILE A 192 3.93 -15.82 14.39
CA ILE A 192 5.15 -15.08 14.00
C ILE A 192 5.24 -13.75 14.76
N ALA A 193 4.09 -13.17 15.12
CA ALA A 193 4.00 -11.91 15.83
C ALA A 193 4.42 -12.03 17.30
#